data_acbff65f18c951350e21ed8392149e06
#
_entry.id   acbff65f18c951350e21ed8392149e06
#
_cell.length_a   1.000
_cell.length_b   1.000
_cell.length_c   1.000
_cell.angle_alpha   90.00
_cell.angle_beta   90.00
_cell.angle_gamma   90.00
#
_symmetry.space_group_name_H-M   'P 1'
#
loop_
_entity.id
_entity.type
_entity.pdbx_description
1 polymer ?
#
loop_
_entity_poly.entity_id
_entity_poly.type
_entity_poly.pdbx_seq_one_letter_code
_entity_poly.pdbx_strand_id
1 'polypeptide(L)'
;ALKKRLTVAESEKQSGIVTLTLTGEDPDSIARVLNAIAENYLQQNIARQEAQDSRSLDFLQAQLPKISADLDQAEARLNAYRAQRDSVDLSLEAKSVLDQVVNVENQLNELTFREAEISQLFKKSHPTYRALHEKRQTLERERERLNNRVSAMPSTQQEILRLSRDVESGRTIYLQLLTRQQELNISRSSAVGNVRIIDEAVTLPDPIKPRKALIIVLGALFGLMLSMGTVLVRQAFKRGITLSEQLEAQGMPVLATLPRSQWLWSKTQLRRKNPFSRRWKHKTSDVPFLPVDRPADMFVEAVRGLRTSLHFTMMEAENRIVMISGPTQDCGKTLVATNLAAIAGQSGQRVLFIDADMRQGYVHNIFGLENRHGLSCLLEGKRDLAEVIQHAEKGGIDVITCGPEPLRPLELLLSERFLSVMSWVNEQYDIVIIDTPPVLAVTDAALVARAAGTTLMVARFDKTSVKEMENTVKRLQHVGVKVSGTILNDIIKSAALYYSSGYSQYEYGYASRKKGERR
;
A
#
# COMPACT_ATOMS: atom_id res chain seq x y z
N ALA A 1 -8.61 31.07 12.26
CA ALA A 1 -8.06 29.72 12.62
C ALA A 1 -8.89 29.07 13.73
N LEU A 2 -9.25 29.77 14.80
CA LEU A 2 -9.96 29.23 15.98
C LEU A 2 -11.36 28.67 15.63
N LYS A 3 -12.12 29.35 14.80
CA LYS A 3 -13.48 28.98 14.38
C LYS A 3 -13.58 27.60 13.69
N LYS A 4 -12.48 27.11 13.07
CA LYS A 4 -12.44 25.79 12.43
C LYS A 4 -12.10 24.65 13.41
N ARG A 5 -11.57 24.98 14.59
CA ARG A 5 -11.12 24.04 15.60
C ARG A 5 -12.09 23.94 16.78
N LEU A 6 -13.01 24.90 16.91
CA LEU A 6 -14.04 24.94 17.93
C LEU A 6 -15.31 24.29 17.41
N THR A 7 -15.80 23.31 18.15
CA THR A 7 -17.10 22.67 17.90
C THR A 7 -18.02 23.01 19.07
N VAL A 8 -19.23 23.44 18.75
CA VAL A 8 -20.27 23.75 19.72
C VAL A 8 -21.44 22.81 19.43
N ALA A 9 -21.81 22.00 20.38
CA ALA A 9 -22.91 21.06 20.26
C ALA A 9 -23.77 21.06 21.52
N GLU A 10 -25.07 20.84 21.38
CA GLU A 10 -25.96 20.53 22.50
C GLU A 10 -25.71 19.09 22.94
N SER A 11 -25.54 18.86 24.24
CA SER A 11 -25.17 17.55 24.78
C SER A 11 -26.25 16.51 24.51
N GLU A 12 -27.52 16.88 24.74
CA GLU A 12 -28.71 16.09 24.38
C GLU A 12 -29.78 17.04 23.86
N LYS A 13 -30.61 16.57 22.90
CA LYS A 13 -31.68 17.40 22.34
C LYS A 13 -32.61 17.92 23.44
N GLN A 14 -32.73 19.25 23.54
CA GLN A 14 -33.56 19.97 24.53
C GLN A 14 -33.02 19.94 25.96
N SER A 15 -31.77 19.55 26.21
CA SER A 15 -31.18 19.59 27.55
C SER A 15 -30.80 21.01 27.98
N GLY A 16 -30.63 21.93 27.02
CA GLY A 16 -30.09 23.27 27.28
C GLY A 16 -28.62 23.27 27.67
N ILE A 17 -27.95 22.11 27.69
CA ILE A 17 -26.52 22.00 28.00
C ILE A 17 -25.72 22.09 26.70
N VAL A 18 -24.87 23.11 26.62
CA VAL A 18 -23.98 23.32 25.46
C VAL A 18 -22.58 22.83 25.80
N THR A 19 -22.08 21.90 25.01
CA THR A 19 -20.71 21.39 25.11
C THR A 19 -19.81 22.08 24.11
N LEU A 20 -18.72 22.64 24.60
CA LEU A 20 -17.66 23.25 23.79
C LEU A 20 -16.49 22.28 23.67
N THR A 21 -16.08 21.98 22.45
CA THR A 21 -14.90 21.12 22.19
C THR A 21 -13.91 21.90 21.32
N LEU A 22 -12.66 21.98 21.79
CA LEU A 22 -11.58 22.64 21.06
C LEU A 22 -10.44 21.64 20.81
N THR A 23 -9.95 21.61 19.56
CA THR A 23 -8.81 20.75 19.20
C THR A 23 -7.57 21.62 18.93
N GLY A 24 -6.40 21.18 19.42
CA GLY A 24 -5.14 21.91 19.24
C GLY A 24 -3.94 21.02 19.54
N GLU A 25 -2.76 21.62 19.53
CA GLU A 25 -1.49 20.89 19.67
C GLU A 25 -1.01 20.85 21.13
N ASP A 26 -1.29 21.89 21.91
CA ASP A 26 -0.86 22.02 23.28
C ASP A 26 -2.07 21.94 24.23
N PRO A 27 -2.13 20.92 25.10
CA PRO A 27 -3.26 20.70 26.00
C PRO A 27 -3.54 21.88 26.94
N ASP A 28 -2.52 22.49 27.51
CA ASP A 28 -2.69 23.59 28.47
C ASP A 28 -3.22 24.87 27.81
N SER A 29 -2.77 25.13 26.58
CA SER A 29 -3.27 26.26 25.78
C SER A 29 -4.72 26.06 25.35
N ILE A 30 -5.12 24.82 25.01
CA ILE A 30 -6.49 24.49 24.62
C ILE A 30 -7.44 24.72 25.78
N ALA A 31 -7.11 24.23 26.99
CA ALA A 31 -7.95 24.39 28.18
C ALA A 31 -8.10 25.87 28.54
N ARG A 32 -7.01 26.64 28.56
CA ARG A 32 -7.06 28.09 28.85
C ARG A 32 -7.90 28.86 27.84
N VAL A 33 -7.74 28.57 26.54
CA VAL A 33 -8.52 29.23 25.49
C VAL A 33 -10.01 28.86 25.61
N LEU A 34 -10.34 27.61 25.88
CA LEU A 34 -11.72 27.16 26.01
C LEU A 34 -12.40 27.77 27.24
N ASN A 35 -11.71 27.80 28.39
CA ASN A 35 -12.20 28.48 29.60
C ASN A 35 -12.37 29.99 29.37
N ALA A 36 -11.42 30.64 28.69
CA ALA A 36 -11.55 32.06 28.34
C ALA A 36 -12.74 32.34 27.40
N ILE A 37 -13.05 31.42 26.46
CA ILE A 37 -14.23 31.52 25.59
C ILE A 37 -15.51 31.40 26.43
N ALA A 38 -15.58 30.43 27.33
CA ALA A 38 -16.73 30.21 28.21
C ALA A 38 -16.97 31.42 29.13
N GLU A 39 -15.91 31.93 29.75
CA GLU A 39 -15.95 33.10 30.62
C GLU A 39 -16.41 34.38 29.87
N ASN A 40 -15.82 34.65 28.69
CA ASN A 40 -16.23 35.76 27.85
C ASN A 40 -17.69 35.66 27.41
N TYR A 41 -18.17 34.45 27.09
CA TYR A 41 -19.57 34.24 26.74
C TYR A 41 -20.50 34.52 27.94
N LEU A 42 -20.13 34.05 29.15
CA LEU A 42 -20.85 34.34 30.36
C LEU A 42 -20.94 35.84 30.64
N GLN A 43 -19.82 36.55 30.60
CA GLN A 43 -19.75 37.99 30.80
C GLN A 43 -20.58 38.75 29.74
N GLN A 44 -20.51 38.35 28.49
CA GLN A 44 -21.29 38.96 27.43
C GLN A 44 -22.80 38.72 27.59
N ASN A 45 -23.18 37.52 28.08
CA ASN A 45 -24.58 37.19 28.37
C ASN A 45 -25.12 38.04 29.51
N ILE A 46 -24.38 38.17 30.61
CA ILE A 46 -24.73 39.03 31.77
C ILE A 46 -24.87 40.50 31.27
N ALA A 47 -23.88 41.03 30.58
CA ALA A 47 -23.92 42.42 30.10
C ALA A 47 -25.10 42.68 29.15
N ARG A 48 -25.46 41.70 28.31
CA ARG A 48 -26.64 41.81 27.44
C ARG A 48 -27.93 41.83 28.23
N GLN A 49 -28.07 40.97 29.23
CA GLN A 49 -29.24 40.92 30.11
C GLN A 49 -29.39 42.25 30.90
N GLU A 50 -28.31 42.73 31.53
CA GLU A 50 -28.28 44.00 32.22
C GLU A 50 -28.68 45.18 31.33
N ALA A 51 -28.17 45.22 30.08
CA ALA A 51 -28.51 46.24 29.11
C ALA A 51 -30.01 46.20 28.71
N GLN A 52 -30.58 45.00 28.60
CA GLN A 52 -32.00 44.79 28.31
C GLN A 52 -32.88 45.23 29.49
N ASP A 53 -32.55 44.78 30.68
CA ASP A 53 -33.27 45.10 31.89
C ASP A 53 -33.20 46.63 32.20
N SER A 54 -32.03 47.26 31.98
CA SER A 54 -31.87 48.71 32.12
C SER A 54 -32.78 49.50 31.16
N ARG A 55 -32.84 49.12 29.87
CA ARG A 55 -33.72 49.78 28.88
C ARG A 55 -35.20 49.65 29.27
N SER A 56 -35.58 48.44 29.78
CA SER A 56 -36.94 48.20 30.22
C SER A 56 -37.29 49.05 31.47
N LEU A 57 -36.35 49.19 32.39
CA LEU A 57 -36.51 50.04 33.59
C LEU A 57 -36.61 51.52 33.18
N ASP A 58 -35.76 52.02 32.30
CA ASP A 58 -35.80 53.41 31.78
C ASP A 58 -37.17 53.72 31.15
N PHE A 59 -37.70 52.78 30.35
CA PHE A 59 -39.03 52.91 29.75
C PHE A 59 -40.13 52.99 30.81
N LEU A 60 -40.11 52.08 31.82
CA LEU A 60 -41.10 52.05 32.90
C LEU A 60 -41.02 53.31 33.76
N GLN A 61 -39.82 53.80 34.09
CA GLN A 61 -39.62 55.05 34.83
C GLN A 61 -40.17 56.25 34.10
N ALA A 62 -40.11 56.25 32.75
CA ALA A 62 -40.69 57.33 31.95
C ALA A 62 -42.22 57.25 31.77
N GLN A 63 -42.81 56.03 31.87
CA GLN A 63 -44.25 55.80 31.69
C GLN A 63 -45.05 55.92 32.98
N LEU A 64 -44.52 55.42 34.12
CA LEU A 64 -45.21 55.40 35.42
C LEU A 64 -45.72 56.78 35.87
N PRO A 65 -44.97 57.91 35.74
CA PRO A 65 -45.46 59.22 36.08
C PRO A 65 -46.66 59.69 35.22
N LYS A 66 -46.66 59.29 33.91
CA LYS A 66 -47.75 59.65 32.99
C LYS A 66 -49.05 58.94 33.40
N ILE A 67 -48.92 57.60 33.64
CA ILE A 67 -50.07 56.80 34.03
C ILE A 67 -50.58 57.20 35.41
N SER A 68 -49.71 57.54 36.37
CA SER A 68 -50.11 58.12 37.64
C SER A 68 -50.90 59.39 37.46
N ALA A 69 -50.41 60.31 36.59
CA ALA A 69 -51.14 61.59 36.34
C ALA A 69 -52.48 61.36 35.63
N ASP A 70 -52.55 60.38 34.72
CA ASP A 70 -53.82 60.03 34.04
C ASP A 70 -54.81 59.38 35.05
N LEU A 71 -54.34 58.58 35.99
CA LEU A 71 -55.14 58.02 37.10
C LEU A 71 -55.66 59.08 38.04
N ASP A 72 -54.78 60.00 38.47
CA ASP A 72 -55.18 61.12 39.34
C ASP A 72 -56.26 62.00 38.65
N GLN A 73 -56.12 62.19 37.35
CA GLN A 73 -57.10 62.94 36.57
C GLN A 73 -58.43 62.20 36.45
N ALA A 74 -58.41 60.87 36.26
CA ALA A 74 -59.59 60.04 36.20
C ALA A 74 -60.32 60.02 37.56
N GLU A 75 -59.58 59.90 38.66
CA GLU A 75 -60.14 59.99 40.02
C GLU A 75 -60.76 61.36 40.31
N ALA A 76 -60.10 62.45 39.92
CA ALA A 76 -60.63 63.77 40.05
C ALA A 76 -61.94 63.98 39.28
N ARG A 77 -62.03 63.41 38.04
CA ARG A 77 -63.28 63.45 37.24
C ARG A 77 -64.39 62.65 37.88
N LEU A 78 -64.12 61.49 38.38
CA LEU A 78 -65.11 60.67 39.08
C LEU A 78 -65.61 61.35 40.35
N ASN A 79 -64.70 61.88 41.17
CA ASN A 79 -65.05 62.59 42.37
C ASN A 79 -65.84 63.91 42.08
N ALA A 80 -65.48 64.66 41.10
CA ALA A 80 -66.24 65.84 40.67
C ALA A 80 -67.67 65.49 40.23
N TYR A 81 -67.83 64.37 39.49
CA TYR A 81 -69.14 63.92 39.04
C TYR A 81 -70.00 63.45 40.22
N ARG A 82 -69.41 62.69 41.21
CA ARG A 82 -70.08 62.27 42.44
C ARG A 82 -70.55 63.43 43.30
N ALA A 83 -69.72 64.50 43.41
CA ALA A 83 -70.06 65.74 44.12
C ALA A 83 -71.21 66.54 43.50
N GLN A 84 -71.37 66.53 42.24
CA GLN A 84 -72.43 67.21 41.51
C GLN A 84 -73.81 66.54 41.58
N ARG A 85 -73.87 65.26 41.86
CA ARG A 85 -75.08 64.41 41.79
C ARG A 85 -75.56 63.81 43.09
N ASP A 86 -75.17 64.38 44.24
CA ASP A 86 -75.58 63.98 45.57
C ASP A 86 -75.70 62.41 45.76
N SER A 87 -74.53 61.75 45.91
CA SER A 87 -74.29 60.36 46.17
C SER A 87 -75.21 59.37 45.41
N VAL A 88 -74.95 59.09 44.18
CA VAL A 88 -75.48 57.95 43.46
C VAL A 88 -74.51 56.73 43.67
N ASP A 89 -74.88 55.91 44.61
CA ASP A 89 -74.17 54.62 44.79
C ASP A 89 -74.46 53.68 43.61
N LEU A 90 -73.40 53.04 43.04
CA LEU A 90 -73.55 52.03 42.00
C LEU A 90 -74.46 50.88 42.53
N SER A 91 -75.52 50.54 41.77
CA SER A 91 -76.32 49.33 42.08
C SER A 91 -75.39 48.11 42.01
N LEU A 92 -75.76 47.07 42.75
CA LEU A 92 -74.98 45.80 42.76
C LEU A 92 -74.80 45.21 41.37
N GLU A 93 -75.81 45.40 40.48
CA GLU A 93 -75.76 44.98 39.10
C GLU A 93 -74.74 45.79 38.27
N ALA A 94 -74.72 47.12 38.43
CA ALA A 94 -73.74 48.00 37.76
C ALA A 94 -72.31 47.71 38.24
N LYS A 95 -72.09 47.41 39.51
CA LYS A 95 -70.79 47.03 40.05
C LYS A 95 -70.32 45.68 39.49
N SER A 96 -71.20 44.70 39.36
CA SER A 96 -70.86 43.40 38.74
C SER A 96 -70.49 43.54 37.27
N VAL A 97 -71.19 44.40 36.50
CA VAL A 97 -70.87 44.70 35.11
C VAL A 97 -69.54 45.42 34.99
N LEU A 98 -69.25 46.36 35.89
CA LEU A 98 -67.95 47.06 35.97
C LEU A 98 -66.81 46.07 36.14
N ASP A 99 -66.92 45.16 37.13
CA ASP A 99 -65.89 44.16 37.43
C ASP A 99 -65.65 43.26 36.20
N GLN A 100 -66.73 42.89 35.51
CA GLN A 100 -66.62 42.08 34.28
C GLN A 100 -65.95 42.86 33.12
N VAL A 101 -66.33 44.14 32.91
CA VAL A 101 -65.71 44.98 31.86
C VAL A 101 -64.20 45.17 32.13
N VAL A 102 -63.86 45.54 33.37
CA VAL A 102 -62.46 45.73 33.76
C VAL A 102 -61.64 44.42 33.58
N ASN A 103 -62.21 43.28 33.94
CA ASN A 103 -61.55 41.99 33.77
C ASN A 103 -61.31 41.69 32.29
N VAL A 104 -62.31 41.90 31.41
CA VAL A 104 -62.15 41.65 29.96
C VAL A 104 -61.12 42.62 29.34
N GLU A 105 -61.12 43.91 29.75
CA GLU A 105 -60.14 44.89 29.29
C GLU A 105 -58.72 44.53 29.73
N ASN A 106 -58.53 44.09 30.97
CA ASN A 106 -57.24 43.63 31.47
C ASN A 106 -56.73 42.43 30.65
N GLN A 107 -57.59 41.46 30.36
CA GLN A 107 -57.24 40.31 29.54
C GLN A 107 -56.89 40.70 28.09
N LEU A 108 -57.62 41.64 27.50
CA LEU A 108 -57.31 42.20 26.17
C LEU A 108 -55.97 42.91 26.16
N ASN A 109 -55.67 43.70 27.17
CA ASN A 109 -54.39 44.37 27.34
C ASN A 109 -53.23 43.35 27.46
N GLU A 110 -53.39 42.31 28.29
CA GLU A 110 -52.40 41.22 28.41
C GLU A 110 -52.18 40.52 27.10
N LEU A 111 -53.25 40.19 26.33
CA LEU A 111 -53.14 39.59 25.01
C LEU A 111 -52.46 40.49 24.02
N THR A 112 -52.68 41.80 24.07
CA THR A 112 -52.02 42.78 23.20
C THR A 112 -50.51 42.80 23.45
N PHE A 113 -50.08 42.78 24.70
CA PHE A 113 -48.66 42.67 25.04
C PHE A 113 -48.06 41.34 24.56
N ARG A 114 -48.73 40.21 24.76
CA ARG A 114 -48.28 38.90 24.25
C ARG A 114 -48.25 38.84 22.72
N GLU A 115 -49.22 39.45 22.04
CA GLU A 115 -49.25 39.56 20.58
C GLU A 115 -48.06 40.35 20.06
N ALA A 116 -47.71 41.46 20.69
CA ALA A 116 -46.55 42.27 20.33
C ALA A 116 -45.23 41.49 20.51
N GLU A 117 -45.09 40.73 21.60
CA GLU A 117 -43.94 39.88 21.85
C GLU A 117 -43.83 38.74 20.83
N ILE A 118 -44.93 38.04 20.57
CA ILE A 118 -44.98 36.90 19.63
C ILE A 118 -44.80 37.34 18.18
N SER A 119 -45.28 38.54 17.83
CA SER A 119 -45.17 39.08 16.44
C SER A 119 -43.73 39.31 16.01
N GLN A 120 -42.80 39.50 16.96
CA GLN A 120 -41.36 39.61 16.70
C GLN A 120 -40.70 38.26 16.44
N LEU A 121 -41.27 37.17 16.96
CA LEU A 121 -40.69 35.82 16.92
C LEU A 121 -41.30 34.94 15.85
N PHE A 122 -42.61 35.12 15.57
CA PHE A 122 -43.38 34.22 14.68
C PHE A 122 -44.17 34.99 13.63
N LYS A 123 -44.28 34.36 12.45
CA LYS A 123 -45.16 34.91 11.36
C LYS A 123 -46.64 34.70 11.73
N LYS A 124 -47.51 35.57 11.19
CA LYS A 124 -48.97 35.55 11.41
C LYS A 124 -49.67 34.19 11.11
N SER A 125 -49.03 33.32 10.32
CA SER A 125 -49.53 31.97 10.00
C SER A 125 -49.26 30.91 11.06
N HIS A 126 -48.47 31.24 12.09
CA HIS A 126 -48.08 30.28 13.13
C HIS A 126 -49.29 29.88 14.01
N PRO A 127 -49.45 28.58 14.38
CA PRO A 127 -50.57 28.13 15.20
C PRO A 127 -50.77 28.93 16.49
N THR A 128 -49.68 29.27 17.19
CA THR A 128 -49.72 30.06 18.44
C THR A 128 -50.28 31.48 18.18
N TYR A 129 -49.95 32.11 17.05
CA TYR A 129 -50.47 33.42 16.71
C TYR A 129 -52.00 33.35 16.40
N ARG A 130 -52.46 32.30 15.70
CA ARG A 130 -53.88 32.05 15.43
C ARG A 130 -54.67 31.85 16.70
N ALA A 131 -54.19 31.01 17.63
CA ALA A 131 -54.87 30.78 18.91
C ALA A 131 -54.99 32.05 19.74
N LEU A 132 -53.97 32.93 19.73
CA LEU A 132 -54.00 34.20 20.40
C LEU A 132 -55.06 35.16 19.78
N HIS A 133 -55.09 35.18 18.45
CA HIS A 133 -56.06 35.97 17.71
C HIS A 133 -57.51 35.53 17.91
N GLU A 134 -57.80 34.22 17.96
CA GLU A 134 -59.11 33.66 18.28
C GLU A 134 -59.55 34.02 19.72
N LYS A 135 -58.63 33.93 20.66
CA LYS A 135 -58.90 34.32 22.06
C LYS A 135 -59.21 35.81 22.14
N ARG A 136 -58.48 36.66 21.41
CA ARG A 136 -58.73 38.07 21.31
C ARG A 136 -60.10 38.36 20.75
N GLN A 137 -60.48 37.74 19.63
CA GLN A 137 -61.81 37.94 19.05
C GLN A 137 -62.94 37.51 20.02
N THR A 138 -62.73 36.48 20.81
CA THR A 138 -63.72 36.03 21.80
C THR A 138 -63.88 37.10 22.88
N LEU A 139 -62.83 37.67 23.40
CA LEU A 139 -62.86 38.73 24.40
C LEU A 139 -63.39 40.04 23.83
N GLU A 140 -63.13 40.38 22.58
CA GLU A 140 -63.70 41.54 21.89
C GLU A 140 -65.24 41.43 21.77
N ARG A 141 -65.76 40.25 21.46
CA ARG A 141 -67.23 39.96 21.44
C ARG A 141 -67.82 40.07 22.82
N GLU A 142 -67.13 39.57 23.85
CA GLU A 142 -67.61 39.69 25.24
C GLU A 142 -67.60 41.14 25.68
N ARG A 143 -66.59 41.91 25.34
CA ARG A 143 -66.54 43.38 25.56
C ARG A 143 -67.72 44.11 24.90
N GLU A 144 -68.04 43.76 23.67
CA GLU A 144 -69.18 44.35 22.92
C GLU A 144 -70.50 44.01 23.61
N ARG A 145 -70.65 42.76 24.08
CA ARG A 145 -71.84 42.31 24.79
C ARG A 145 -72.03 43.04 26.12
N LEU A 146 -70.93 43.26 26.86
CA LEU A 146 -70.96 44.03 28.11
C LEU A 146 -71.25 45.51 27.86
N ASN A 147 -70.66 46.08 26.81
CA ASN A 147 -70.96 47.48 26.39
C ASN A 147 -72.45 47.67 26.02
N ASN A 148 -73.07 46.71 25.35
CA ASN A 148 -74.50 46.73 25.07
C ASN A 148 -75.38 46.67 26.34
N ARG A 149 -74.94 45.90 27.34
CA ARG A 149 -75.61 45.89 28.69
C ARG A 149 -75.44 47.25 29.40
N VAL A 150 -74.26 47.85 29.32
CA VAL A 150 -74.01 49.18 29.87
C VAL A 150 -74.90 50.23 29.18
N SER A 151 -75.07 50.15 27.87
CA SER A 151 -75.88 51.08 27.09
C SER A 151 -77.39 51.00 27.42
N ALA A 152 -77.83 49.91 27.98
CA ALA A 152 -79.20 49.71 28.41
C ALA A 152 -79.49 50.30 29.82
N MET A 153 -78.49 50.77 30.56
CA MET A 153 -78.63 51.33 31.90
C MET A 153 -79.04 52.84 31.84
N PRO A 154 -79.58 53.42 32.92
CA PRO A 154 -79.85 54.86 33.02
C PRO A 154 -78.61 55.73 32.76
N SER A 155 -78.73 56.85 32.08
CA SER A 155 -77.59 57.69 31.65
C SER A 155 -76.69 58.18 32.78
N THR A 156 -77.22 58.39 33.94
CA THR A 156 -76.44 58.74 35.15
C THR A 156 -75.57 57.54 35.67
N GLN A 157 -76.12 56.34 35.57
CA GLN A 157 -75.37 55.16 35.93
C GLN A 157 -74.28 54.79 34.90
N GLN A 158 -74.60 55.06 33.62
CA GLN A 158 -73.64 54.84 32.53
C GLN A 158 -72.37 55.71 32.72
N GLU A 159 -72.55 57.01 33.05
CA GLU A 159 -71.42 57.91 33.19
C GLU A 159 -70.57 57.63 34.45
N ILE A 160 -71.22 57.28 35.58
CA ILE A 160 -70.49 56.85 36.79
C ILE A 160 -69.72 55.51 36.49
N LEU A 161 -70.33 54.55 35.79
CA LEU A 161 -69.70 53.30 35.44
C LEU A 161 -68.53 53.52 34.52
N ARG A 162 -68.62 54.44 33.51
CA ARG A 162 -67.52 54.82 32.64
C ARG A 162 -66.35 55.41 33.43
N LEU A 163 -66.64 56.41 34.27
CA LEU A 163 -65.62 57.11 35.08
C LEU A 163 -64.99 56.16 36.09
N SER A 164 -65.80 55.25 36.73
CA SER A 164 -65.26 54.24 37.64
C SER A 164 -64.41 53.20 36.92
N ARG A 165 -64.79 52.78 35.67
CA ARG A 165 -63.98 51.91 34.84
C ARG A 165 -62.62 52.55 34.50
N ASP A 166 -62.61 53.83 34.10
CA ASP A 166 -61.37 54.52 33.74
C ASP A 166 -60.41 54.60 34.94
N VAL A 167 -60.93 54.79 36.17
CA VAL A 167 -60.14 54.75 37.41
C VAL A 167 -59.64 53.36 37.74
N GLU A 168 -60.49 52.32 37.68
CA GLU A 168 -60.11 50.97 38.07
C GLU A 168 -59.13 50.35 37.06
N SER A 169 -59.35 50.59 35.75
CA SER A 169 -58.43 50.20 34.69
C SER A 169 -57.06 50.91 34.86
N GLY A 170 -57.06 52.22 35.06
CA GLY A 170 -55.85 53.03 35.30
C GLY A 170 -55.06 52.51 36.54
N ARG A 171 -55.80 52.23 37.63
CA ARG A 171 -55.19 51.70 38.86
C ARG A 171 -54.56 50.33 38.64
N THR A 172 -55.25 49.45 37.94
CA THR A 172 -54.73 48.11 37.63
C THR A 172 -53.47 48.17 36.80
N ILE A 173 -53.46 49.01 35.70
CA ILE A 173 -52.28 49.21 34.86
C ILE A 173 -51.12 49.78 35.69
N TYR A 174 -51.37 50.80 36.51
CA TYR A 174 -50.35 51.40 37.38
C TYR A 174 -49.70 50.34 38.30
N LEU A 175 -50.49 49.55 39.01
CA LEU A 175 -50.01 48.52 39.91
C LEU A 175 -49.24 47.41 39.17
N GLN A 176 -49.70 46.99 37.97
CA GLN A 176 -48.98 46.03 37.14
C GLN A 176 -47.61 46.55 36.70
N LEU A 177 -47.53 47.78 36.23
CA LEU A 177 -46.26 48.39 35.83
C LEU A 177 -45.31 48.62 37.01
N LEU A 178 -45.86 48.98 38.20
CA LEU A 178 -45.07 49.11 39.42
C LEU A 178 -44.48 47.75 39.86
N THR A 179 -45.29 46.70 39.82
CA THR A 179 -44.83 45.32 40.10
C THR A 179 -43.75 44.92 39.10
N ARG A 180 -43.94 45.20 37.80
CA ARG A 180 -42.96 44.87 36.79
C ARG A 180 -41.65 45.66 36.97
N GLN A 181 -41.72 46.93 37.39
CA GLN A 181 -40.54 47.69 37.74
C GLN A 181 -39.77 47.10 38.90
N GLN A 182 -40.48 46.62 39.94
CA GLN A 182 -39.86 45.95 41.08
C GLN A 182 -39.21 44.64 40.70
N GLU A 183 -39.87 43.82 39.88
CA GLU A 183 -39.30 42.57 39.36
C GLU A 183 -38.00 42.80 38.57
N LEU A 184 -38.00 43.80 37.67
CA LEU A 184 -36.81 44.13 36.89
C LEU A 184 -35.68 44.73 37.75
N ASN A 185 -36.00 45.49 38.78
CA ASN A 185 -35.01 45.96 39.74
C ASN A 185 -34.36 44.84 40.53
N ILE A 186 -35.15 43.84 40.95
CA ILE A 186 -34.65 42.62 41.60
C ILE A 186 -33.78 41.81 40.63
N SER A 187 -34.25 41.60 39.41
CA SER A 187 -33.50 40.91 38.36
C SER A 187 -32.14 41.56 38.10
N ARG A 188 -32.12 42.90 37.94
CA ARG A 188 -30.89 43.68 37.74
C ARG A 188 -29.95 43.59 38.97
N SER A 189 -30.45 43.62 40.18
CA SER A 189 -29.64 43.53 41.42
C SER A 189 -29.09 42.15 41.67
N SER A 190 -29.77 41.13 41.15
CA SER A 190 -29.36 39.73 41.34
C SER A 190 -28.21 39.33 40.43
N ALA A 191 -27.92 40.05 39.36
CA ALA A 191 -26.83 39.81 38.35
C ALA A 191 -26.68 38.36 37.90
N VAL A 192 -27.74 37.55 38.00
CA VAL A 192 -27.70 36.11 37.64
C VAL A 192 -28.08 36.00 36.18
N GLY A 193 -27.08 35.78 35.33
CA GLY A 193 -27.31 35.45 33.93
C GLY A 193 -28.04 34.11 33.78
N ASN A 194 -28.74 33.92 32.69
CA ASN A 194 -29.43 32.69 32.33
C ASN A 194 -28.47 31.53 31.96
N VAL A 195 -27.18 31.80 32.01
CA VAL A 195 -26.11 30.86 31.65
C VAL A 195 -25.18 30.69 32.84
N ARG A 196 -24.76 29.47 33.07
CA ARG A 196 -23.72 29.15 34.07
C ARG A 196 -22.73 28.17 33.48
N ILE A 197 -21.48 28.27 33.85
CA ILE A 197 -20.47 27.27 33.56
C ILE A 197 -20.73 26.07 34.50
N ILE A 198 -20.93 24.90 33.91
CA ILE A 198 -21.17 23.66 34.64
C ILE A 198 -19.84 23.02 35.02
N ASP A 199 -18.94 22.92 34.01
CA ASP A 199 -17.62 22.32 34.15
C ASP A 199 -16.57 23.17 33.48
N GLU A 200 -15.36 23.18 34.03
CA GLU A 200 -14.19 23.76 33.41
C GLU A 200 -13.65 22.85 32.30
N ALA A 201 -12.89 23.43 31.38
CA ALA A 201 -12.30 22.69 30.28
C ALA A 201 -11.23 21.71 30.78
N VAL A 202 -11.45 20.42 30.54
CA VAL A 202 -10.52 19.33 30.88
C VAL A 202 -9.93 18.80 29.57
N THR A 203 -8.61 18.68 29.52
CA THR A 203 -7.91 18.06 28.40
C THR A 203 -7.87 16.54 28.56
N LEU A 204 -8.19 15.82 27.47
CA LEU A 204 -8.05 14.37 27.46
C LEU A 204 -6.56 14.01 27.41
N PRO A 205 -6.10 13.03 28.22
CA PRO A 205 -4.70 12.63 28.29
C PRO A 205 -4.20 12.00 26.97
N ASP A 206 -5.09 11.40 26.20
CA ASP A 206 -4.73 10.72 24.95
C ASP A 206 -4.88 11.64 23.74
N PRO A 207 -3.84 11.76 22.90
CA PRO A 207 -3.90 12.56 21.69
C PRO A 207 -4.84 11.93 20.65
N ILE A 208 -5.77 12.74 20.12
CA ILE A 208 -6.74 12.33 19.10
C ILE A 208 -6.04 12.01 17.77
N LYS A 209 -4.90 12.67 17.49
CA LYS A 209 -4.08 12.49 16.28
C LYS A 209 -2.58 12.57 16.65
N PRO A 210 -1.68 11.85 15.96
CA PRO A 210 -1.96 10.87 14.89
C PRO A 210 -2.50 9.54 15.45
N ARG A 211 -3.38 8.89 14.72
CA ARG A 211 -3.90 7.55 15.08
C ARG A 211 -2.81 6.49 14.86
N LYS A 212 -1.97 6.27 15.85
CA LYS A 212 -0.80 5.37 15.80
C LYS A 212 -1.15 3.97 15.29
N ALA A 213 -2.22 3.37 15.79
CA ALA A 213 -2.67 2.05 15.35
C ALA A 213 -2.99 1.99 13.84
N LEU A 214 -3.68 3.00 13.31
CA LEU A 214 -4.03 3.07 11.89
C LEU A 214 -2.80 3.24 11.00
N ILE A 215 -1.82 4.04 11.45
CA ILE A 215 -0.56 4.24 10.72
C ILE A 215 0.25 2.94 10.68
N ILE A 216 0.31 2.19 11.79
CA ILE A 216 1.01 0.90 11.86
C ILE A 216 0.35 -0.11 10.91
N VAL A 217 -0.98 -0.23 10.92
CA VAL A 217 -1.71 -1.15 10.04
C VAL A 217 -1.51 -0.79 8.57
N LEU A 218 -1.65 0.50 8.21
CA LEU A 218 -1.42 0.96 6.83
C LEU A 218 0.04 0.76 6.40
N GLY A 219 1.00 1.03 7.29
CA GLY A 219 2.42 0.80 7.04
C GLY A 219 2.74 -0.68 6.80
N ALA A 220 2.17 -1.58 7.60
CA ALA A 220 2.32 -3.02 7.44
C ALA A 220 1.70 -3.52 6.12
N LEU A 221 0.50 -3.06 5.77
CA LEU A 221 -0.17 -3.39 4.51
C LEU A 221 0.63 -2.91 3.29
N PHE A 222 1.12 -1.69 3.34
CA PHE A 222 1.95 -1.12 2.27
C PHE A 222 3.28 -1.86 2.12
N GLY A 223 3.93 -2.21 3.24
CA GLY A 223 5.15 -3.03 3.26
C GLY A 223 4.92 -4.41 2.65
N LEU A 224 3.79 -5.05 2.95
CA LEU A 224 3.42 -6.36 2.42
C LEU A 224 3.14 -6.29 0.90
N MET A 225 2.43 -5.27 0.43
CA MET A 225 2.21 -5.02 -1.00
C MET A 225 3.53 -4.77 -1.75
N LEU A 226 4.42 -3.95 -1.19
CA LEU A 226 5.72 -3.66 -1.80
C LEU A 226 6.59 -4.92 -1.88
N SER A 227 6.60 -5.74 -0.83
CA SER A 227 7.29 -7.03 -0.79
C SER A 227 6.76 -7.99 -1.85
N MET A 228 5.44 -8.14 -1.95
CA MET A 228 4.81 -8.98 -2.97
C MET A 228 5.11 -8.47 -4.39
N GLY A 229 5.03 -7.15 -4.60
CA GLY A 229 5.37 -6.50 -5.86
C GLY A 229 6.81 -6.76 -6.29
N THR A 230 7.77 -6.65 -5.37
CA THR A 230 9.19 -6.92 -5.68
C THR A 230 9.44 -8.39 -6.03
N VAL A 231 8.76 -9.34 -5.38
CA VAL A 231 8.85 -10.77 -5.70
C VAL A 231 8.27 -11.05 -7.09
N LEU A 232 7.09 -10.50 -7.42
CA LEU A 232 6.44 -10.69 -8.72
C LEU A 232 7.28 -10.07 -9.85
N VAL A 233 7.79 -8.85 -9.65
CA VAL A 233 8.69 -8.20 -10.63
C VAL A 233 9.95 -9.05 -10.84
N ARG A 234 10.56 -9.55 -9.76
CA ARG A 234 11.74 -10.40 -9.85
C ARG A 234 11.46 -11.73 -10.57
N GLN A 235 10.26 -12.28 -10.41
CA GLN A 235 9.83 -13.50 -11.09
C GLN A 235 9.50 -13.26 -12.56
N ALA A 236 8.87 -12.13 -12.91
CA ALA A 236 8.59 -11.73 -14.29
C ALA A 236 9.88 -11.49 -15.12
N PHE A 237 10.95 -11.05 -14.47
CA PHE A 237 12.26 -10.86 -15.10
C PHE A 237 13.13 -12.13 -15.19
N LYS A 238 12.73 -13.24 -14.53
CA LYS A 238 13.40 -14.52 -14.69
C LYS A 238 13.03 -15.13 -16.05
N ARG A 239 13.97 -15.12 -16.98
CA ARG A 239 13.81 -15.62 -18.36
C ARG A 239 14.59 -16.92 -18.61
N GLY A 240 15.19 -17.51 -17.56
CA GLY A 240 15.99 -18.71 -17.68
C GLY A 240 15.15 -19.96 -17.98
N ILE A 241 15.75 -20.91 -18.73
CA ILE A 241 15.17 -22.23 -19.02
C ILE A 241 15.09 -23.02 -17.71
N THR A 242 13.87 -23.46 -17.38
CA THR A 242 13.60 -24.25 -16.16
C THR A 242 13.11 -25.66 -16.46
N LEU A 243 12.65 -25.92 -17.68
CA LEU A 243 12.13 -27.21 -18.13
C LEU A 243 12.78 -27.59 -19.47
N SER A 244 13.09 -28.88 -19.65
CA SER A 244 13.60 -29.43 -20.93
C SER A 244 12.62 -29.23 -22.08
N GLU A 245 11.32 -29.35 -21.79
CA GLU A 245 10.23 -29.15 -22.75
C GLU A 245 10.26 -27.78 -23.45
N GLN A 246 10.80 -26.75 -22.78
CA GLN A 246 10.96 -25.40 -23.37
C GLN A 246 11.97 -25.39 -24.53
N LEU A 247 12.98 -26.27 -24.51
CA LEU A 247 13.94 -26.45 -25.60
C LEU A 247 13.36 -27.35 -26.68
N GLU A 248 12.70 -28.43 -26.29
CA GLU A 248 12.08 -29.39 -27.22
C GLU A 248 10.97 -28.74 -28.04
N ALA A 249 10.16 -27.87 -27.42
CA ALA A 249 9.12 -27.08 -28.12
C ALA A 249 9.68 -26.15 -29.21
N GLN A 250 10.97 -25.82 -29.13
CA GLN A 250 11.69 -25.03 -30.17
C GLN A 250 12.45 -25.93 -31.16
N GLY A 251 12.19 -27.22 -31.17
CA GLY A 251 12.86 -28.17 -32.07
C GLY A 251 14.32 -28.47 -31.70
N MET A 252 14.71 -28.22 -30.46
CA MET A 252 16.04 -28.51 -29.92
C MET A 252 15.99 -29.76 -29.04
N PRO A 253 16.36 -30.97 -29.55
CA PRO A 253 16.26 -32.19 -28.75
C PRO A 253 17.19 -32.16 -27.54
N VAL A 254 16.67 -32.50 -26.35
CA VAL A 254 17.46 -32.56 -25.12
C VAL A 254 18.01 -33.95 -24.93
N LEU A 255 19.33 -34.12 -25.09
CA LEU A 255 20.01 -35.43 -24.94
C LEU A 255 20.22 -35.80 -23.47
N ALA A 256 20.44 -34.83 -22.61
CA ALA A 256 20.62 -35.06 -21.19
C ALA A 256 20.31 -33.82 -20.34
N THR A 257 19.94 -34.10 -19.10
CA THR A 257 19.76 -33.10 -18.05
C THR A 257 20.74 -33.42 -16.91
N LEU A 258 21.62 -32.47 -16.61
CA LEU A 258 22.72 -32.66 -15.66
C LEU A 258 22.42 -31.94 -14.33
N PRO A 259 22.27 -32.66 -13.23
CA PRO A 259 22.02 -32.08 -11.92
C PRO A 259 23.26 -31.36 -11.39
N ARG A 260 23.06 -30.30 -10.57
CA ARG A 260 24.16 -29.63 -9.88
C ARG A 260 24.83 -30.58 -8.89
N SER A 261 26.15 -30.77 -9.03
CA SER A 261 26.95 -31.45 -8.01
C SER A 261 27.08 -30.54 -6.78
N GLN A 262 26.48 -30.95 -5.64
CA GLN A 262 26.58 -30.20 -4.39
C GLN A 262 28.02 -30.13 -3.87
N TRP A 263 28.80 -31.19 -4.09
CA TRP A 263 30.21 -31.23 -3.69
C TRP A 263 31.04 -30.21 -4.48
N LEU A 264 30.90 -30.21 -5.80
CA LEU A 264 31.62 -29.26 -6.64
C LEU A 264 31.20 -27.80 -6.34
N TRP A 265 29.91 -27.59 -6.13
CA TRP A 265 29.36 -26.25 -5.80
C TRP A 265 29.89 -25.75 -4.44
N SER A 266 29.96 -26.61 -3.40
CA SER A 266 30.50 -26.24 -2.10
C SER A 266 31.99 -25.86 -2.17
N LYS A 267 32.77 -26.64 -2.95
CA LYS A 267 34.21 -26.36 -3.15
C LYS A 267 34.45 -25.06 -3.89
N THR A 268 33.63 -24.74 -4.89
CA THR A 268 33.76 -23.49 -5.65
C THR A 268 33.29 -22.27 -4.85
N GLN A 269 32.27 -22.40 -3.99
CA GLN A 269 31.81 -21.33 -3.09
C GLN A 269 32.86 -20.99 -2.02
N LEU A 270 33.50 -22.00 -1.42
CA LEU A 270 34.57 -21.80 -0.45
C LEU A 270 35.76 -21.03 -1.06
N ARG A 271 36.13 -21.32 -2.33
CA ARG A 271 37.15 -20.59 -3.08
C ARG A 271 36.76 -19.12 -3.33
N ARG A 272 35.48 -18.83 -3.56
CA ARG A 272 34.96 -17.47 -3.85
C ARG A 272 34.90 -16.58 -2.60
N LYS A 273 34.64 -17.17 -1.42
CA LYS A 273 34.51 -16.43 -0.16
C LYS A 273 35.84 -16.06 0.52
N ASN A 274 36.96 -16.65 0.13
CA ASN A 274 38.27 -16.41 0.72
C ASN A 274 39.18 -15.62 -0.25
N PRO A 275 39.19 -14.28 -0.23
CA PRO A 275 40.06 -13.47 -1.10
C PRO A 275 41.55 -13.65 -0.79
N PHE A 276 41.92 -14.12 0.43
CA PHE A 276 43.30 -14.42 0.80
C PHE A 276 43.85 -15.69 0.12
N SER A 277 43.01 -16.60 -0.38
CA SER A 277 43.48 -17.81 -1.09
C SER A 277 44.01 -17.50 -2.50
N ARG A 278 43.84 -16.28 -3.02
CA ARG A 278 44.42 -15.83 -4.29
C ARG A 278 45.98 -15.77 -4.29
N ARG A 279 46.63 -15.83 -3.13
CA ARG A 279 48.08 -15.73 -3.00
C ARG A 279 48.81 -17.07 -3.12
N TRP A 280 48.08 -18.20 -3.13
CA TRP A 280 48.67 -19.51 -3.41
C TRP A 280 48.48 -19.85 -4.89
N LYS A 281 49.20 -19.11 -5.77
CA LYS A 281 49.46 -19.52 -7.15
C LYS A 281 50.43 -20.71 -7.10
N HIS A 282 50.10 -21.72 -7.93
CA HIS A 282 50.94 -22.84 -8.30
C HIS A 282 51.02 -24.04 -7.31
N LYS A 283 49.89 -24.80 -7.21
CA LYS A 283 49.96 -26.26 -7.31
C LYS A 283 48.86 -26.69 -8.27
N THR A 284 49.26 -27.10 -9.47
CA THR A 284 48.43 -27.52 -10.61
C THR A 284 47.60 -28.78 -10.37
N SER A 285 47.70 -29.38 -9.16
CA SER A 285 47.11 -30.70 -8.83
C SER A 285 45.73 -30.63 -8.13
N ASP A 286 45.12 -29.43 -7.92
CA ASP A 286 44.01 -29.31 -6.96
C ASP A 286 42.70 -28.79 -7.59
N VAL A 287 42.51 -28.87 -8.92
CA VAL A 287 41.24 -28.59 -9.56
C VAL A 287 40.35 -29.82 -9.41
N PRO A 288 39.18 -29.71 -8.73
CA PRO A 288 38.25 -30.80 -8.53
C PRO A 288 37.78 -31.39 -9.87
N PHE A 289 37.89 -32.71 -10.04
CA PHE A 289 37.49 -33.39 -11.25
C PHE A 289 36.55 -34.57 -10.93
N LEU A 290 35.28 -34.41 -11.18
CA LEU A 290 34.20 -35.27 -10.67
C LEU A 290 34.34 -36.74 -11.04
N PRO A 291 34.72 -37.13 -12.30
CA PRO A 291 34.84 -38.54 -12.65
C PRO A 291 35.89 -39.30 -11.85
N VAL A 292 36.90 -38.59 -11.31
CA VAL A 292 37.97 -39.18 -10.47
C VAL A 292 37.67 -39.01 -8.99
N ASP A 293 37.35 -37.77 -8.57
CA ASP A 293 37.19 -37.44 -7.14
C ASP A 293 35.88 -37.95 -6.54
N ARG A 294 34.82 -38.04 -7.34
CA ARG A 294 33.47 -38.44 -6.91
C ARG A 294 32.75 -39.25 -8.01
N PRO A 295 33.19 -40.44 -8.36
CA PRO A 295 32.62 -41.24 -9.47
C PRO A 295 31.15 -41.64 -9.26
N ALA A 296 30.66 -41.61 -8.01
CA ALA A 296 29.27 -41.88 -7.66
C ALA A 296 28.39 -40.61 -7.54
N ASP A 297 28.89 -39.42 -7.94
CA ASP A 297 28.09 -38.20 -7.98
C ASP A 297 26.99 -38.33 -9.04
N MET A 298 25.79 -37.82 -8.73
CA MET A 298 24.65 -37.88 -9.65
C MET A 298 24.93 -37.12 -10.99
N PHE A 299 25.77 -36.09 -10.98
CA PHE A 299 26.23 -35.43 -12.18
C PHE A 299 27.01 -36.42 -13.07
N VAL A 300 27.92 -37.19 -12.50
CA VAL A 300 28.72 -38.21 -13.21
C VAL A 300 27.83 -39.27 -13.84
N GLU A 301 26.82 -39.76 -13.10
CA GLU A 301 25.84 -40.70 -13.63
C GLU A 301 25.03 -40.11 -14.80
N ALA A 302 24.61 -38.87 -14.67
CA ALA A 302 23.91 -38.18 -15.75
C ALA A 302 24.80 -38.01 -17.01
N VAL A 303 26.10 -37.75 -16.85
CA VAL A 303 27.06 -37.70 -17.97
C VAL A 303 27.30 -39.08 -18.57
N ARG A 304 27.24 -40.17 -17.80
CA ARG A 304 27.22 -41.55 -18.35
C ARG A 304 26.00 -41.78 -19.24
N GLY A 305 24.82 -41.28 -18.80
CA GLY A 305 23.61 -41.28 -19.62
C GLY A 305 23.79 -40.45 -20.92
N LEU A 306 24.37 -39.24 -20.79
CA LEU A 306 24.69 -38.40 -21.96
C LEU A 306 25.60 -39.13 -22.95
N ARG A 307 26.65 -39.84 -22.48
CA ARG A 307 27.52 -40.63 -23.35
C ARG A 307 26.73 -41.69 -24.15
N THR A 308 25.78 -42.34 -23.51
CA THR A 308 24.92 -43.33 -24.18
C THR A 308 24.05 -42.68 -25.25
N SER A 309 23.39 -41.57 -24.93
CA SER A 309 22.59 -40.80 -25.91
C SER A 309 23.47 -40.29 -27.08
N LEU A 310 24.66 -39.79 -26.75
CA LEU A 310 25.62 -39.30 -27.76
C LEU A 310 26.07 -40.45 -28.70
N HIS A 311 26.31 -41.63 -28.20
CA HIS A 311 26.69 -42.77 -29.04
C HIS A 311 25.68 -43.03 -30.15
N PHE A 312 24.37 -43.01 -29.84
CA PHE A 312 23.33 -43.15 -30.86
C PHE A 312 23.29 -41.95 -31.83
N THR A 313 23.47 -40.73 -31.33
CA THR A 313 23.51 -39.53 -32.18
C THR A 313 24.70 -39.57 -33.14
N MET A 314 25.85 -40.09 -32.70
CA MET A 314 27.06 -40.21 -33.52
C MET A 314 26.98 -41.31 -34.61
N MET A 315 26.11 -42.30 -34.46
CA MET A 315 25.91 -43.32 -35.51
C MET A 315 25.36 -42.75 -36.82
N GLU A 316 24.66 -41.63 -36.73
CA GLU A 316 24.12 -40.90 -37.90
C GLU A 316 25.04 -39.77 -38.36
N ALA A 317 26.17 -39.53 -37.67
CA ALA A 317 27.06 -38.42 -37.94
C ALA A 317 28.09 -38.75 -39.04
N GLU A 318 28.54 -37.75 -39.79
CA GLU A 318 29.52 -37.89 -40.88
C GLU A 318 30.93 -38.24 -40.36
N ASN A 319 31.25 -37.88 -39.13
CA ASN A 319 32.56 -38.14 -38.53
C ASN A 319 32.45 -38.28 -36.99
N ARG A 320 33.56 -38.65 -36.33
CA ARG A 320 33.67 -38.90 -34.90
C ARG A 320 33.97 -37.68 -34.06
N ILE A 321 33.85 -36.48 -34.64
CA ILE A 321 34.15 -35.21 -33.97
C ILE A 321 32.88 -34.65 -33.35
N VAL A 322 32.93 -34.42 -32.05
CA VAL A 322 31.84 -33.82 -31.26
C VAL A 322 32.26 -32.44 -30.78
N MET A 323 31.60 -31.44 -31.27
CA MET A 323 31.77 -30.06 -30.76
C MET A 323 30.82 -29.81 -29.60
N ILE A 324 31.33 -29.27 -28.49
CA ILE A 324 30.53 -28.82 -27.34
C ILE A 324 30.69 -27.29 -27.21
N SER A 325 29.57 -26.60 -27.28
CA SER A 325 29.51 -25.15 -27.10
C SER A 325 28.27 -24.73 -26.29
N GLY A 326 27.99 -23.44 -26.22
CA GLY A 326 26.81 -22.88 -25.60
C GLY A 326 26.62 -21.42 -25.98
N PRO A 327 25.48 -20.81 -25.64
CA PRO A 327 25.17 -19.44 -26.03
C PRO A 327 26.11 -18.40 -25.41
N THR A 328 26.39 -18.53 -24.12
CA THR A 328 27.12 -17.52 -23.34
C THR A 328 28.22 -18.16 -22.47
N GLN A 329 29.01 -17.33 -21.80
CA GLN A 329 29.95 -17.80 -20.78
C GLN A 329 29.20 -18.42 -19.61
N ASP A 330 29.89 -19.23 -18.80
CA ASP A 330 29.35 -19.85 -17.58
C ASP A 330 28.17 -20.83 -17.76
N CYS A 331 27.86 -21.27 -18.98
CA CYS A 331 26.88 -22.35 -19.21
C CYS A 331 27.39 -23.70 -18.71
N GLY A 332 28.69 -23.85 -18.52
CA GLY A 332 29.35 -25.08 -18.08
C GLY A 332 29.83 -25.98 -19.22
N LYS A 333 30.10 -25.42 -20.39
CA LYS A 333 30.61 -26.12 -21.57
C LYS A 333 31.82 -27.00 -21.27
N THR A 334 32.89 -26.38 -20.79
CA THR A 334 34.14 -27.05 -20.43
C THR A 334 33.94 -28.10 -19.34
N LEU A 335 33.06 -27.85 -18.36
CA LEU A 335 32.73 -28.84 -17.33
C LEU A 335 32.09 -30.10 -17.96
N VAL A 336 31.10 -29.91 -18.83
CA VAL A 336 30.42 -31.01 -19.51
C VAL A 336 31.37 -31.73 -20.44
N ALA A 337 32.13 -30.99 -21.26
CA ALA A 337 33.06 -31.52 -22.26
C ALA A 337 34.16 -32.39 -21.59
N THR A 338 34.82 -31.86 -20.56
CA THR A 338 35.94 -32.60 -19.89
C THR A 338 35.44 -33.83 -19.12
N ASN A 339 34.29 -33.76 -18.48
CA ASN A 339 33.72 -34.89 -17.77
C ASN A 339 33.24 -35.98 -18.75
N LEU A 340 32.64 -35.60 -19.87
CA LEU A 340 32.23 -36.51 -20.93
C LEU A 340 33.44 -37.25 -21.54
N ALA A 341 34.51 -36.49 -21.84
CA ALA A 341 35.76 -37.05 -22.36
C ALA A 341 36.36 -38.10 -21.42
N ALA A 342 36.46 -37.79 -20.11
CA ALA A 342 37.00 -38.72 -19.13
C ALA A 342 36.13 -39.97 -18.99
N ILE A 343 34.79 -39.84 -18.99
CA ILE A 343 33.86 -40.97 -18.90
C ILE A 343 33.94 -41.83 -20.17
N ALA A 344 34.15 -41.27 -21.34
CA ALA A 344 34.40 -42.01 -22.57
C ALA A 344 35.74 -42.76 -22.52
N GLY A 345 36.82 -42.13 -22.03
CA GLY A 345 38.12 -42.78 -21.82
C GLY A 345 38.08 -43.94 -20.85
N GLN A 346 37.39 -43.74 -19.68
CA GLN A 346 37.19 -44.80 -18.69
C GLN A 346 36.41 -46.01 -19.21
N SER A 347 35.69 -45.88 -20.32
CA SER A 347 35.03 -47.02 -21.00
C SER A 347 35.89 -47.74 -22.02
N GLY A 348 37.15 -47.38 -22.12
CA GLY A 348 38.11 -48.04 -23.03
C GLY A 348 38.15 -47.42 -24.45
N GLN A 349 37.47 -46.29 -24.71
CA GLN A 349 37.56 -45.62 -26.00
C GLN A 349 38.86 -44.81 -26.11
N ARG A 350 39.43 -44.72 -27.29
CA ARG A 350 40.53 -43.79 -27.61
C ARG A 350 39.92 -42.40 -27.78
N VAL A 351 40.13 -41.55 -26.81
CA VAL A 351 39.52 -40.21 -26.75
C VAL A 351 40.57 -39.14 -26.92
N LEU A 352 40.33 -38.22 -27.85
CA LEU A 352 41.07 -36.97 -27.94
C LEU A 352 40.18 -35.83 -27.48
N PHE A 353 40.69 -35.03 -26.55
CA PHE A 353 40.09 -33.77 -26.15
C PHE A 353 40.85 -32.58 -26.74
N ILE A 354 40.18 -31.66 -27.40
CA ILE A 354 40.79 -30.44 -27.99
C ILE A 354 40.18 -29.21 -27.32
N ASP A 355 41.03 -28.40 -26.69
CA ASP A 355 40.62 -27.07 -26.17
C ASP A 355 40.75 -26.05 -27.33
N ALA A 356 39.64 -25.76 -27.98
CA ALA A 356 39.58 -24.78 -29.07
C ALA A 356 39.17 -23.38 -28.59
N ASP A 357 39.03 -23.15 -27.27
CA ASP A 357 38.90 -21.80 -26.71
C ASP A 357 40.30 -21.16 -26.57
N MET A 358 40.87 -20.76 -27.70
CA MET A 358 42.21 -20.15 -27.74
C MET A 358 42.27 -18.76 -27.07
N ARG A 359 41.13 -18.23 -26.57
CA ARG A 359 41.04 -16.93 -25.88
C ARG A 359 41.04 -17.06 -24.36
N GLN A 360 40.31 -18.05 -23.86
CA GLN A 360 40.12 -18.26 -22.42
C GLN A 360 40.24 -19.74 -22.04
N GLY A 361 41.01 -20.53 -22.79
CA GLY A 361 41.20 -21.94 -22.54
C GLY A 361 41.72 -22.24 -21.15
N TYR A 362 41.05 -23.17 -20.45
CA TYR A 362 41.33 -23.49 -19.06
C TYR A 362 41.59 -24.98 -18.82
N VAL A 363 41.46 -25.77 -19.87
CA VAL A 363 41.50 -27.24 -19.79
C VAL A 363 42.82 -27.78 -19.24
N HIS A 364 43.95 -27.15 -19.61
CA HIS A 364 45.26 -27.45 -19.07
C HIS A 364 45.34 -27.46 -17.52
N ASN A 365 44.61 -26.59 -16.85
CA ASN A 365 44.53 -26.56 -15.41
C ASN A 365 43.69 -27.72 -14.83
N ILE A 366 42.65 -28.17 -15.54
CA ILE A 366 41.77 -29.26 -15.14
C ILE A 366 42.55 -30.59 -15.13
N PHE A 367 43.25 -30.83 -16.23
CA PHE A 367 44.04 -32.08 -16.39
C PHE A 367 45.46 -32.00 -15.82
N GLY A 368 45.95 -30.85 -15.42
CA GLY A 368 47.29 -30.66 -14.89
C GLY A 368 48.39 -30.74 -15.95
N LEU A 369 48.06 -30.29 -17.17
CA LEU A 369 48.95 -30.34 -18.36
C LEU A 369 49.67 -29.02 -18.61
N GLU A 370 50.73 -29.07 -19.42
CA GLU A 370 51.42 -27.85 -19.88
C GLU A 370 50.63 -27.16 -20.99
N ASN A 371 50.65 -25.82 -21.01
CA ASN A 371 49.98 -25.01 -22.04
C ASN A 371 50.98 -24.21 -22.90
N ARG A 372 52.26 -24.63 -22.91
CA ARG A 372 53.28 -23.95 -23.73
C ARG A 372 53.12 -24.27 -25.20
N HIS A 373 52.69 -25.46 -25.53
CA HIS A 373 52.47 -25.98 -26.87
C HIS A 373 51.07 -26.58 -26.93
N GLY A 374 50.25 -26.09 -27.84
CA GLY A 374 48.88 -26.53 -27.98
C GLY A 374 48.34 -26.26 -29.38
N LEU A 375 47.01 -26.19 -29.48
CA LEU A 375 46.30 -26.02 -30.78
C LEU A 375 46.81 -24.78 -31.55
N SER A 376 47.02 -23.67 -30.88
CA SER A 376 47.53 -22.44 -31.51
C SER A 376 48.88 -22.66 -32.17
N CYS A 377 49.85 -23.28 -31.46
CA CYS A 377 51.18 -23.58 -32.00
C CYS A 377 51.13 -24.58 -33.18
N LEU A 378 50.26 -25.58 -33.10
CA LEU A 378 50.01 -26.55 -34.16
C LEU A 378 49.50 -25.88 -35.43
N LEU A 379 48.50 -25.01 -35.31
CA LEU A 379 47.87 -24.34 -36.45
C LEU A 379 48.77 -23.26 -37.05
N GLU A 380 49.62 -22.61 -36.26
CA GLU A 380 50.66 -21.69 -36.73
C GLU A 380 51.83 -22.41 -37.45
N GLY A 381 51.91 -23.74 -37.39
CA GLY A 381 53.00 -24.52 -38.02
C GLY A 381 54.29 -24.50 -37.23
N LYS A 382 54.24 -24.09 -35.95
CA LYS A 382 55.41 -24.04 -35.07
C LYS A 382 55.73 -25.36 -34.40
N ARG A 383 54.77 -26.30 -34.38
CA ARG A 383 54.82 -27.60 -33.74
C ARG A 383 54.04 -28.62 -34.54
N ASP A 384 54.45 -29.89 -34.46
CA ASP A 384 53.75 -31.00 -35.05
C ASP A 384 52.77 -31.69 -34.08
N LEU A 385 51.83 -32.49 -34.62
CA LEU A 385 50.79 -33.15 -33.84
C LEU A 385 51.32 -33.96 -32.67
N ALA A 386 52.40 -34.75 -32.88
CA ALA A 386 53.00 -35.57 -31.85
C ALA A 386 53.58 -34.78 -30.66
N GLU A 387 53.97 -33.52 -30.90
CA GLU A 387 54.52 -32.62 -29.85
C GLU A 387 53.44 -31.92 -29.02
N VAL A 388 52.22 -31.78 -29.55
CA VAL A 388 51.13 -31.03 -28.86
C VAL A 388 50.13 -31.95 -28.17
N ILE A 389 50.08 -33.22 -28.57
CA ILE A 389 49.25 -34.22 -27.90
C ILE A 389 49.88 -34.61 -26.56
N GLN A 390 49.18 -34.43 -25.47
CA GLN A 390 49.62 -34.76 -24.14
C GLN A 390 48.66 -35.82 -23.55
N HIS A 391 49.19 -36.87 -22.92
CA HIS A 391 48.35 -37.84 -22.22
C HIS A 391 47.95 -37.31 -20.81
N ALA A 392 46.67 -37.26 -20.55
CA ALA A 392 46.12 -36.84 -19.26
C ALA A 392 45.81 -38.08 -18.39
N GLU A 393 46.60 -38.33 -17.35
CA GLU A 393 46.37 -39.45 -16.41
C GLU A 393 44.98 -39.29 -15.73
N LYS A 394 44.57 -38.07 -15.45
CA LYS A 394 43.21 -37.78 -14.98
C LYS A 394 42.21 -38.01 -16.13
N GLY A 395 41.63 -39.18 -16.17
CA GLY A 395 40.62 -39.53 -17.19
C GLY A 395 41.08 -40.55 -18.22
N GLY A 396 42.41 -40.78 -18.39
CA GLY A 396 42.97 -41.73 -19.35
C GLY A 396 42.67 -41.34 -20.79
N ILE A 397 42.89 -40.06 -21.14
CA ILE A 397 42.59 -39.49 -22.45
C ILE A 397 43.77 -38.66 -22.98
N ASP A 398 43.84 -38.52 -24.30
CA ASP A 398 44.77 -37.58 -24.93
C ASP A 398 44.16 -36.19 -25.03
N VAL A 399 44.97 -35.15 -24.85
CA VAL A 399 44.50 -33.76 -24.80
C VAL A 399 45.41 -32.88 -25.64
N ILE A 400 44.82 -32.04 -26.47
CA ILE A 400 45.47 -30.87 -27.07
C ILE A 400 44.97 -29.64 -26.35
N THR A 401 45.84 -28.97 -25.62
CA THR A 401 45.52 -27.73 -24.93
C THR A 401 45.40 -26.55 -25.91
N CYS A 402 44.82 -25.45 -25.53
CA CYS A 402 44.67 -24.27 -26.42
C CYS A 402 46.03 -23.68 -26.87
N GLY A 403 47.07 -23.83 -26.04
CA GLY A 403 48.35 -23.16 -26.25
C GLY A 403 48.35 -21.68 -25.86
N PRO A 404 49.43 -20.96 -26.19
CA PRO A 404 49.48 -19.50 -26.03
C PRO A 404 48.40 -18.81 -26.89
N GLU A 405 47.84 -17.70 -26.39
CA GLU A 405 46.81 -16.94 -27.13
C GLU A 405 47.41 -16.39 -28.45
N PRO A 406 46.87 -16.79 -29.60
CA PRO A 406 47.39 -16.32 -30.89
C PRO A 406 46.81 -14.93 -31.22
N LEU A 407 47.53 -14.18 -32.08
CA LEU A 407 47.07 -12.85 -32.53
C LEU A 407 45.80 -12.91 -33.38
N ARG A 408 45.60 -14.02 -34.12
CA ARG A 408 44.50 -14.19 -35.10
C ARG A 408 43.86 -15.58 -35.02
N PRO A 409 43.10 -15.87 -33.97
CA PRO A 409 42.49 -17.20 -33.78
C PRO A 409 41.60 -17.63 -34.94
N LEU A 410 40.84 -16.68 -35.50
CA LEU A 410 39.89 -16.95 -36.59
C LEU A 410 40.58 -17.42 -37.86
N GLU A 411 41.72 -16.80 -38.26
CA GLU A 411 42.47 -17.17 -39.45
C GLU A 411 43.08 -18.58 -39.32
N LEU A 412 43.50 -18.93 -38.10
CA LEU A 412 44.02 -20.28 -37.83
C LEU A 412 42.94 -21.35 -38.00
N LEU A 413 41.70 -21.09 -37.53
CA LEU A 413 40.58 -22.02 -37.69
C LEU A 413 40.05 -22.10 -39.15
N LEU A 414 40.34 -21.10 -39.96
CA LEU A 414 40.02 -21.11 -41.41
C LEU A 414 41.13 -21.76 -42.26
N SER A 415 42.29 -22.09 -41.69
CA SER A 415 43.44 -22.64 -42.42
C SER A 415 43.20 -24.08 -42.90
N GLU A 416 43.79 -24.45 -44.03
CA GLU A 416 43.82 -25.83 -44.53
C GLU A 416 44.46 -26.79 -43.50
N ARG A 417 45.38 -26.29 -42.67
CA ARG A 417 46.03 -27.03 -41.62
C ARG A 417 45.04 -27.51 -40.56
N PHE A 418 44.04 -26.65 -40.17
CA PHE A 418 42.97 -27.07 -39.28
C PHE A 418 42.16 -28.22 -39.85
N LEU A 419 41.78 -28.16 -41.12
CA LEU A 419 41.02 -29.22 -41.78
C LEU A 419 41.84 -30.54 -41.85
N SER A 420 43.14 -30.45 -42.17
CA SER A 420 44.03 -31.58 -42.20
C SER A 420 44.19 -32.24 -40.84
N VAL A 421 44.30 -31.41 -39.76
CA VAL A 421 44.31 -31.90 -38.37
C VAL A 421 43.02 -32.62 -38.03
N MET A 422 41.85 -32.02 -38.39
CA MET A 422 40.54 -32.66 -38.09
C MET A 422 40.36 -33.99 -38.84
N SER A 423 40.82 -34.09 -40.07
CA SER A 423 40.80 -35.33 -40.82
C SER A 423 41.67 -36.42 -40.14
N TRP A 424 42.90 -36.09 -39.76
CA TRP A 424 43.82 -37.00 -39.10
C TRP A 424 43.29 -37.49 -37.75
N VAL A 425 42.78 -36.60 -36.87
CA VAL A 425 42.26 -36.99 -35.55
C VAL A 425 41.00 -37.85 -35.67
N ASN A 426 40.16 -37.64 -36.68
CA ASN A 426 39.01 -38.47 -36.97
C ASN A 426 39.36 -39.95 -37.30
N GLU A 427 40.50 -40.18 -37.91
CA GLU A 427 40.98 -41.53 -38.26
C GLU A 427 41.63 -42.22 -37.04
N GLN A 428 42.32 -41.48 -36.20
CA GLN A 428 43.13 -42.02 -35.12
C GLN A 428 42.34 -42.31 -33.82
N TYR A 429 41.26 -41.59 -33.57
CA TYR A 429 40.51 -41.69 -32.32
C TYR A 429 39.08 -42.22 -32.55
N ASP A 430 38.54 -42.88 -31.53
CA ASP A 430 37.16 -43.40 -31.54
C ASP A 430 36.14 -42.26 -31.30
N ILE A 431 36.55 -41.22 -30.55
CA ILE A 431 35.80 -39.99 -30.34
C ILE A 431 36.75 -38.80 -30.12
N VAL A 432 36.46 -37.69 -30.77
CA VAL A 432 37.15 -36.42 -30.58
C VAL A 432 36.19 -35.43 -30.00
N ILE A 433 36.48 -34.84 -28.82
CA ILE A 433 35.65 -33.84 -28.18
C ILE A 433 36.33 -32.51 -28.23
N ILE A 434 35.66 -31.52 -28.86
CA ILE A 434 36.19 -30.16 -29.01
C ILE A 434 35.39 -29.22 -28.11
N ASP A 435 36.04 -28.60 -27.11
CA ASP A 435 35.48 -27.50 -26.32
C ASP A 435 35.71 -26.19 -27.03
N THR A 436 34.67 -25.38 -27.13
CA THR A 436 34.73 -24.13 -27.90
C THR A 436 34.24 -22.94 -27.09
N PRO A 437 34.66 -21.70 -27.49
CA PRO A 437 34.11 -20.50 -26.89
C PRO A 437 32.61 -20.34 -27.16
N PRO A 438 31.90 -19.42 -26.41
CA PRO A 438 30.48 -19.21 -26.59
C PRO A 438 30.11 -18.73 -28.00
N VAL A 439 29.09 -19.35 -28.63
CA VAL A 439 28.65 -19.03 -30.00
C VAL A 439 28.19 -17.58 -30.18
N LEU A 440 27.53 -17.01 -29.14
CA LEU A 440 27.05 -15.62 -29.23
C LEU A 440 28.15 -14.58 -29.01
N ALA A 441 29.26 -14.97 -28.38
CA ALA A 441 30.36 -14.07 -28.10
C ALA A 441 31.31 -13.90 -29.30
N VAL A 442 31.67 -15.03 -29.94
CA VAL A 442 32.66 -15.08 -31.02
C VAL A 442 32.23 -16.03 -32.15
N THR A 443 32.85 -15.90 -33.32
CA THR A 443 32.56 -16.74 -34.50
C THR A 443 33.37 -18.03 -34.55
N ASP A 444 34.38 -18.16 -33.70
CA ASP A 444 35.31 -19.30 -33.64
C ASP A 444 34.57 -20.65 -33.54
N ALA A 445 33.56 -20.72 -32.63
CA ALA A 445 32.74 -21.92 -32.46
C ALA A 445 31.98 -22.34 -33.74
N ALA A 446 31.56 -21.37 -34.57
CA ALA A 446 30.84 -21.65 -35.80
C ALA A 446 31.75 -22.27 -36.87
N LEU A 447 33.04 -21.91 -36.86
CA LEU A 447 34.04 -22.51 -37.76
C LEU A 447 34.38 -23.94 -37.35
N VAL A 448 34.59 -24.16 -36.05
CA VAL A 448 34.83 -25.52 -35.52
C VAL A 448 33.63 -26.42 -35.78
N ALA A 449 32.42 -25.90 -35.65
CA ALA A 449 31.18 -26.65 -35.89
C ALA A 449 31.07 -27.24 -37.30
N ARG A 450 31.63 -26.58 -38.31
CA ARG A 450 31.65 -27.08 -39.70
C ARG A 450 32.53 -28.34 -39.90
N ALA A 451 33.51 -28.53 -39.02
CA ALA A 451 34.38 -29.72 -39.06
C ALA A 451 33.83 -30.85 -38.17
N ALA A 452 32.84 -30.58 -37.33
CA ALA A 452 32.27 -31.52 -36.40
C ALA A 452 31.05 -32.26 -37.00
N GLY A 453 31.00 -33.57 -36.93
CA GLY A 453 29.85 -34.37 -37.31
C GLY A 453 28.68 -34.26 -36.30
N THR A 454 29.01 -33.94 -35.03
CA THR A 454 28.01 -33.78 -33.99
C THR A 454 28.22 -32.47 -33.25
N THR A 455 27.17 -31.65 -33.15
CA THR A 455 27.21 -30.35 -32.46
C THR A 455 26.26 -30.38 -31.26
N LEU A 456 26.82 -30.24 -30.06
CA LEU A 456 26.06 -30.18 -28.78
C LEU A 456 26.06 -28.81 -28.17
N MET A 457 24.89 -28.34 -27.75
CA MET A 457 24.71 -27.04 -27.10
C MET A 457 24.40 -27.19 -25.61
N VAL A 458 25.19 -26.54 -24.77
CA VAL A 458 24.98 -26.54 -23.29
C VAL A 458 24.21 -25.29 -22.89
N ALA A 459 23.04 -25.49 -22.31
CA ALA A 459 22.24 -24.46 -21.66
C ALA A 459 22.34 -24.62 -20.14
N ARG A 460 22.34 -23.52 -19.40
CA ARG A 460 22.36 -23.54 -17.95
C ARG A 460 20.98 -23.24 -17.38
N PHE A 461 20.51 -24.13 -16.49
CA PHE A 461 19.24 -24.01 -15.79
C PHE A 461 19.08 -22.63 -15.09
N ASP A 462 17.90 -22.02 -15.19
CA ASP A 462 17.50 -20.73 -14.60
C ASP A 462 18.43 -19.55 -14.95
N LYS A 463 19.35 -19.70 -15.92
CA LYS A 463 20.27 -18.67 -16.37
C LYS A 463 20.22 -18.42 -17.87
N THR A 464 20.37 -19.48 -18.66
CA THR A 464 20.27 -19.38 -20.13
C THR A 464 18.81 -19.20 -20.52
N SER A 465 18.50 -18.23 -21.33
CA SER A 465 17.14 -18.01 -21.85
C SER A 465 16.90 -18.83 -23.13
N VAL A 466 15.62 -19.14 -23.39
CA VAL A 466 15.20 -19.79 -24.65
C VAL A 466 15.65 -18.97 -25.85
N LYS A 467 15.51 -17.64 -25.77
CA LYS A 467 15.90 -16.72 -26.84
C LYS A 467 17.41 -16.74 -27.16
N GLU A 468 18.26 -16.90 -26.15
CA GLU A 468 19.71 -17.05 -26.37
C GLU A 468 20.00 -18.38 -27.10
N MET A 469 19.31 -19.45 -26.75
CA MET A 469 19.45 -20.74 -27.44
C MET A 469 18.97 -20.67 -28.87
N GLU A 470 17.82 -20.07 -29.16
CA GLU A 470 17.31 -19.85 -30.51
C GLU A 470 18.30 -19.04 -31.37
N ASN A 471 18.82 -17.94 -30.82
CA ASN A 471 19.80 -17.11 -31.52
C ASN A 471 21.09 -17.89 -31.82
N THR A 472 21.50 -18.76 -30.89
CA THR A 472 22.67 -19.63 -31.08
C THR A 472 22.45 -20.62 -32.20
N VAL A 473 21.30 -21.31 -32.20
CA VAL A 473 20.93 -22.27 -33.25
C VAL A 473 20.85 -21.59 -34.60
N LYS A 474 20.18 -20.43 -34.70
CA LYS A 474 20.09 -19.64 -35.93
C LYS A 474 21.48 -19.26 -36.46
N ARG A 475 22.40 -18.83 -35.59
CA ARG A 475 23.77 -18.46 -35.96
C ARG A 475 24.55 -19.64 -36.53
N LEU A 476 24.40 -20.85 -35.99
CA LEU A 476 25.00 -22.08 -36.50
C LEU A 476 24.35 -22.53 -37.83
N GLN A 477 23.01 -22.41 -37.93
CA GLN A 477 22.29 -22.72 -39.16
C GLN A 477 22.72 -21.83 -40.34
N HIS A 478 23.02 -20.54 -40.09
CA HIS A 478 23.52 -19.63 -41.14
C HIS A 478 24.86 -20.07 -41.75
N VAL A 479 25.64 -20.87 -41.01
CA VAL A 479 26.91 -21.44 -41.53
C VAL A 479 26.75 -22.90 -41.97
N GLY A 480 25.51 -23.38 -42.09
CA GLY A 480 25.19 -24.73 -42.57
C GLY A 480 25.30 -25.82 -41.52
N VAL A 481 25.39 -25.46 -40.20
CA VAL A 481 25.54 -26.44 -39.11
C VAL A 481 24.20 -26.67 -38.43
N LYS A 482 23.83 -27.96 -38.32
CA LYS A 482 22.66 -28.40 -37.53
C LYS A 482 23.10 -28.75 -36.14
N VAL A 483 22.38 -28.24 -35.13
CA VAL A 483 22.56 -28.65 -33.73
C VAL A 483 21.99 -30.05 -33.56
N SER A 484 22.84 -31.02 -33.17
CA SER A 484 22.46 -32.43 -33.02
C SER A 484 21.73 -32.68 -31.69
N GLY A 485 22.01 -31.86 -30.65
CA GLY A 485 21.35 -31.99 -29.36
C GLY A 485 21.69 -30.87 -28.37
N THR A 486 20.89 -30.79 -27.35
CA THR A 486 21.08 -29.84 -26.24
C THR A 486 21.27 -30.55 -24.91
N ILE A 487 22.00 -29.92 -24.01
CA ILE A 487 22.28 -30.42 -22.66
C ILE A 487 21.86 -29.34 -21.68
N LEU A 488 20.91 -29.67 -20.79
CA LEU A 488 20.50 -28.75 -19.73
C LEU A 488 21.33 -29.01 -18.48
N ASN A 489 22.23 -28.08 -18.17
CA ASN A 489 23.21 -28.24 -17.10
C ASN A 489 22.83 -27.43 -15.84
N ASP A 490 23.40 -27.83 -14.69
CA ASP A 490 23.29 -27.14 -13.38
C ASP A 490 21.86 -27.10 -12.82
N ILE A 491 21.10 -28.19 -13.02
CA ILE A 491 19.73 -28.30 -12.50
C ILE A 491 19.73 -28.37 -10.99
N ILE A 492 18.96 -27.48 -10.36
CA ILE A 492 18.78 -27.44 -8.91
C ILE A 492 17.51 -28.23 -8.57
N LYS A 493 17.59 -29.20 -7.69
CA LYS A 493 16.43 -29.89 -7.12
C LYS A 493 15.63 -28.90 -6.28
N SER A 494 14.58 -28.30 -6.83
CA SER A 494 13.58 -27.58 -6.05
C SER A 494 12.33 -28.44 -5.93
N ALA A 495 11.63 -28.34 -4.81
CA ALA A 495 10.39 -29.10 -4.57
C ALA A 495 9.33 -28.86 -5.68
N ALA A 496 9.33 -27.71 -6.33
CA ALA A 496 8.41 -27.38 -7.43
C ALA A 496 8.69 -28.19 -8.71
N LEU A 497 9.95 -28.56 -8.97
CA LEU A 497 10.35 -29.39 -10.12
C LEU A 497 10.07 -30.88 -9.90
N TYR A 498 10.00 -31.32 -8.65
CA TYR A 498 9.70 -32.68 -8.31
C TYR A 498 8.28 -33.10 -8.69
N TYR A 499 7.35 -32.18 -8.69
CA TYR A 499 5.94 -32.41 -9.01
C TYR A 499 5.57 -32.24 -10.49
N SER A 500 6.38 -31.51 -11.29
CA SER A 500 6.03 -31.14 -12.67
C SER A 500 6.70 -31.99 -13.75
N SER A 501 7.78 -32.69 -13.45
CA SER A 501 8.48 -33.54 -14.41
C SER A 501 8.65 -34.92 -13.85
N GLY A 502 8.31 -35.96 -14.63
CA GLY A 502 8.38 -37.38 -14.27
C GLY A 502 9.76 -37.92 -13.85
N TYR A 503 10.54 -37.11 -13.14
CA TYR A 503 11.88 -37.42 -12.59
C TYR A 503 11.88 -38.44 -11.44
N SER A 504 10.71 -38.95 -11.06
CA SER A 504 10.60 -40.02 -10.03
C SER A 504 11.28 -41.32 -10.41
N GLN A 505 11.65 -41.55 -11.67
CA GLN A 505 12.25 -42.79 -12.12
C GLN A 505 13.74 -42.97 -11.78
N TYR A 506 14.49 -41.90 -11.51
CA TYR A 506 15.93 -42.01 -11.21
C TYR A 506 16.29 -42.19 -9.73
N GLU A 507 15.34 -42.12 -8.82
CA GLU A 507 15.59 -42.23 -7.37
C GLU A 507 15.49 -43.65 -6.81
N TYR A 508 14.94 -44.61 -7.57
CA TYR A 508 14.71 -45.97 -7.10
C TYR A 508 15.96 -46.87 -6.95
N GLY A 509 17.13 -46.43 -7.46
CA GLY A 509 18.34 -47.26 -7.48
C GLY A 509 19.25 -47.20 -6.24
N TYR A 510 19.23 -46.07 -5.48
CA TYR A 510 20.27 -45.80 -4.47
C TYR A 510 19.80 -45.67 -3.01
N ALA A 511 18.50 -45.65 -2.73
CA ALA A 511 17.97 -45.54 -1.37
C ALA A 511 18.09 -46.85 -0.57
N SER A 512 18.28 -47.99 -1.22
CA SER A 512 18.32 -49.33 -0.56
C SER A 512 19.67 -49.68 0.08
N ARG A 513 20.77 -49.01 -0.25
CA ARG A 513 22.11 -49.35 0.28
C ARG A 513 22.53 -48.65 1.58
N LYS A 514 21.82 -47.64 2.03
CA LYS A 514 22.14 -46.94 3.30
C LYS A 514 21.45 -47.48 4.55
N LYS A 515 20.63 -48.55 4.43
CA LYS A 515 19.97 -49.20 5.58
C LYS A 515 20.67 -50.49 6.09
N GLY A 516 21.78 -50.89 5.45
CA GLY A 516 22.51 -52.13 5.76
C GLY A 516 23.75 -52.02 6.68
N GLU A 517 24.23 -50.81 7.00
CA GLU A 517 25.47 -50.62 7.79
C GLU A 517 25.25 -49.99 9.17
N ARG A 518 24.08 -50.21 9.78
CA ARG A 518 23.89 -50.02 11.23
C ARG A 518 23.18 -51.23 11.81
N ARG A 519 23.96 -52.31 11.98
CA ARG A 519 23.76 -53.34 12.99
C ARG A 519 25.11 -53.84 13.46
#